data_cfe816fd3739767f5048ae4113a70d93
#
_entry.id   cfe816fd3739767f5048ae4113a70d93
#
_cell.length_a   1.000
_cell.length_b   1.000
_cell.length_c   1.000
_cell.angle_alpha   90.00
_cell.angle_beta   90.00
_cell.angle_gamma   90.00
#
_symmetry.space_group_name_H-M   'P 1'
#
loop_
_entity.id
_entity.type
_entity.pdbx_description
1 polymer ?
#
loop_
_entity_poly.entity_id
_entity_poly.type
_entity_poly.pdbx_seq_one_letter_code
_entity_poly.pdbx_strand_id
1 'polypeptide(L)' 'MNLNAQKKARELANMVGSLVVEENLPLEVMEMTADLLKADCEEIRQAAVDIAEEERAIHEQRTGTTLL' A
#
# COMPACT_ATOMS: atom_id res chain seq x y z
N MET A 1 14.96 -2.91 4.08
CA MET A 1 14.30 -3.27 2.80
C MET A 1 15.20 -4.21 2.02
N ASN A 2 14.67 -5.31 1.51
CA ASN A 2 15.51 -6.26 0.78
C ASN A 2 15.72 -5.83 -0.68
N LEU A 3 16.73 -6.44 -1.34
CA LEU A 3 17.10 -6.11 -2.72
C LEU A 3 15.95 -6.36 -3.71
N ASN A 4 15.15 -7.41 -3.49
CA ASN A 4 14.04 -7.73 -4.38
C ASN A 4 12.97 -6.65 -4.36
N ALA A 5 12.66 -6.12 -3.17
CA ALA A 5 11.69 -5.03 -3.02
C ALA A 5 12.18 -3.75 -3.68
N GLN A 6 13.46 -3.43 -3.51
CA GLN A 6 14.06 -2.24 -4.14
C GLN A 6 14.07 -2.36 -5.66
N LYS A 7 14.41 -3.54 -6.17
CA LYS A 7 14.43 -3.81 -7.61
C LYS A 7 13.03 -3.66 -8.19
N LYS A 8 12.02 -4.21 -7.53
CA LYS A 8 10.63 -4.13 -7.97
C LYS A 8 10.13 -2.69 -7.96
N ALA A 9 10.45 -1.94 -6.92
CA ALA A 9 10.09 -0.53 -6.83
C ALA A 9 10.72 0.27 -8.00
N ARG A 10 11.97 -0.04 -8.34
CA ARG A 10 12.63 0.62 -9.48
C ARG A 10 11.95 0.28 -10.79
N GLU A 11 11.56 -0.97 -10.99
CA GLU A 11 10.82 -1.40 -12.18
C GLU A 11 9.51 -0.64 -12.32
N LEU A 12 8.74 -0.52 -11.25
CA LEU A 12 7.48 0.22 -11.24
C LEU A 12 7.68 1.70 -11.53
N ALA A 13 8.71 2.31 -10.92
CA ALA A 13 9.04 3.71 -11.17
C ALA A 13 9.41 3.94 -12.64
N ASN A 14 10.17 3.02 -13.23
CA ASN A 14 10.55 3.09 -14.64
C ASN A 14 9.33 2.99 -15.55
N MET A 15 8.36 2.15 -15.22
CA MET A 15 7.11 2.03 -15.97
C MET A 15 6.34 3.34 -15.98
N VAL A 16 6.22 3.97 -14.82
CA VAL A 16 5.54 5.28 -14.70
C VAL A 16 6.29 6.34 -15.51
N GLY A 17 7.61 6.39 -15.38
CA GLY A 17 8.44 7.33 -16.13
C GLY A 17 8.29 7.17 -17.64
N SER A 18 8.28 5.92 -18.10
CA SER A 18 8.09 5.61 -19.52
C SER A 18 6.75 6.10 -20.05
N LEU A 19 5.68 5.90 -19.27
CA LEU A 19 4.34 6.37 -19.66
C LEU A 19 4.29 7.90 -19.75
N VAL A 20 4.91 8.58 -18.80
CA VAL A 20 4.96 10.04 -18.80
C VAL A 20 5.64 10.56 -20.06
N VAL A 21 6.75 9.93 -20.46
CA VAL A 21 7.47 10.32 -21.67
C VAL A 21 6.68 9.98 -22.93
N GLU A 22 6.15 8.75 -23.02
CA GLU A 22 5.41 8.28 -24.19
C GLU A 22 4.16 9.11 -24.46
N GLU A 23 3.44 9.48 -23.41
CA GLU A 23 2.21 10.26 -23.55
C GLU A 23 2.45 11.77 -23.50
N ASN A 24 3.72 12.18 -23.39
CA ASN A 24 4.11 13.59 -23.33
C ASN A 24 3.36 14.35 -22.23
N LEU A 25 3.30 13.74 -21.05
CA LEU A 25 2.61 14.33 -19.88
C LEU A 25 3.52 15.31 -19.18
N PRO A 26 2.95 16.35 -18.55
CA PRO A 26 3.76 17.26 -17.73
C PRO A 26 4.28 16.54 -16.48
N LEU A 27 5.42 17.00 -15.97
CA LEU A 27 6.08 16.41 -14.81
C LEU A 27 5.16 16.41 -13.57
N GLU A 28 4.28 17.41 -13.46
CA GLU A 28 3.32 17.50 -12.36
C GLU A 28 2.43 16.27 -12.26
N VAL A 29 2.11 15.64 -13.39
CA VAL A 29 1.30 14.41 -13.38
C VAL A 29 2.05 13.29 -12.69
N MET A 30 3.35 13.18 -12.91
CA MET A 30 4.19 12.19 -12.25
C MET A 30 4.26 12.45 -10.74
N GLU A 31 4.39 13.71 -10.35
CA GLU A 31 4.40 14.11 -8.94
C GLU A 31 3.07 13.81 -8.26
N MET A 32 1.96 14.10 -8.91
CA MET A 32 0.62 13.79 -8.39
C MET A 32 0.43 12.27 -8.24
N THR A 33 0.94 11.50 -9.19
CA THR A 33 0.89 10.04 -9.13
C THR A 33 1.66 9.53 -7.90
N ALA A 34 2.83 10.09 -7.62
CA ALA A 34 3.62 9.72 -6.46
C ALA A 34 2.85 10.00 -5.15
N ASP A 35 2.19 11.16 -5.07
CA ASP A 35 1.38 11.51 -3.91
C ASP A 35 0.19 10.57 -3.73
N LEU A 36 -0.48 10.21 -4.81
CA LEU A 36 -1.60 9.26 -4.77
C LEU A 36 -1.15 7.88 -4.34
N LEU A 37 0.00 7.42 -4.84
CA LEU A 37 0.55 6.12 -4.43
C LEU A 37 0.92 6.11 -2.95
N LYS A 38 1.44 7.21 -2.45
CA LYS A 38 1.77 7.34 -1.02
C LYS A 38 0.50 7.27 -0.17
N ALA A 39 -0.55 7.98 -0.57
CA ALA A 39 -1.84 7.94 0.11
C ALA A 39 -2.44 6.53 0.08
N ASP A 40 -2.36 5.85 -1.06
CA ASP A 40 -2.83 4.47 -1.21
C ASP A 40 -2.08 3.52 -0.26
N CYS A 41 -0.77 3.72 -0.10
CA CYS A 41 0.02 2.92 0.84
C CYS A 41 -0.48 3.10 2.27
N GLU A 42 -0.82 4.32 2.66
CA GLU A 42 -1.34 4.61 3.99
C GLU A 42 -2.70 3.93 4.19
N GLU A 43 -3.57 3.96 3.19
CA GLU A 43 -4.86 3.28 3.23
C GLU A 43 -4.70 1.77 3.36
N ILE A 44 -3.77 1.18 2.62
CA ILE A 44 -3.49 -0.25 2.69
C ILE A 44 -2.99 -0.64 4.08
N ARG A 45 -2.09 0.17 4.65
CA ARG A 45 -1.60 -0.08 6.02
C ARG A 45 -2.73 -0.01 7.03
N GLN A 46 -3.61 0.99 6.91
CA GLN A 46 -4.73 1.14 7.82
C GLN A 46 -5.72 -0.02 7.69
N ALA A 47 -5.99 -0.45 6.47
CA ALA A 47 -6.85 -1.62 6.23
C ALA A 47 -6.27 -2.87 6.87
N ALA A 48 -4.96 -3.08 6.79
CA ALA A 48 -4.28 -4.21 7.41
C ALA A 48 -4.39 -4.17 8.93
N VAL A 49 -4.24 -2.98 9.52
CA VAL A 49 -4.39 -2.78 10.98
C VAL A 49 -5.82 -3.08 11.39
N ASP A 50 -6.82 -2.57 10.64
CA ASP A 50 -8.23 -2.78 10.93
C ASP A 50 -8.60 -4.27 10.89
N ILE A 51 -8.10 -5.00 9.90
CA ILE A 51 -8.32 -6.45 9.78
C ILE A 51 -7.71 -7.18 10.97
N ALA A 52 -6.49 -6.82 11.35
CA ALA A 52 -5.82 -7.44 12.50
C ALA A 52 -6.58 -7.18 13.79
N GLU A 53 -7.11 -5.98 13.97
CA GLU A 53 -7.92 -5.63 15.15
C GLU A 53 -9.23 -6.41 15.18
N GLU A 54 -9.90 -6.56 14.03
CA GLU A 54 -11.11 -7.36 13.93
C GLU A 54 -10.85 -8.82 14.29
N GLU A 55 -9.79 -9.40 13.77
CA GLU A 55 -9.44 -10.78 14.07
C GLU A 55 -9.15 -10.97 15.54
N ARG A 56 -8.45 -10.01 16.16
CA ARG A 56 -8.16 -10.04 17.60
C ARG A 56 -9.44 -9.97 18.42
N ALA A 57 -10.35 -9.08 18.06
CA ALA A 57 -11.63 -8.92 18.76
C ALA A 57 -12.46 -10.20 18.68
N ILE A 58 -12.52 -10.84 17.51
CA ILE A 58 -13.23 -12.10 17.34
C ILE A 58 -12.61 -13.19 18.21
N HIS A 59 -11.30 -13.27 18.22
CA HIS A 59 -10.56 -14.24 19.04
C HIS A 59 -10.82 -14.04 20.52
N GLU A 60 -10.79 -12.81 20.99
CA GLU A 60 -11.07 -12.47 22.39
C GLU A 60 -12.50 -12.81 22.78
N GLN A 61 -13.47 -12.57 21.92
CA GLN A 61 -14.86 -12.93 22.15
C GLN A 61 -15.03 -14.43 22.29
N ARG A 62 -14.37 -15.22 21.43
CA ARG A 62 -14.42 -16.68 21.51
C ARG A 62 -13.83 -17.18 22.82
N THR A 63 -12.69 -16.61 23.22
CA THR A 63 -12.03 -16.98 24.46
C THR A 63 -12.92 -16.67 25.66
N GLY A 64 -13.54 -15.48 25.66
CA GLY A 64 -14.45 -15.07 26.72
C GLY A 64 -15.67 -15.98 26.80
N THR A 65 -16.24 -16.36 25.66
CA THR A 65 -17.38 -17.28 25.60
C THR A 65 -17.01 -18.66 26.14
N THR A 66 -15.82 -19.12 25.83
CA THR A 66 -15.35 -20.43 26.30
C THR A 66 -15.17 -20.46 27.81
N LEU A 67 -14.76 -19.37 28.40
CA LEU A 67 -14.56 -19.27 29.85
C LEU A 67 -15.86 -19.22 30.66
N LEU A 68 -16.92 -18.84 29.99
CA LEU A 68 -18.23 -18.78 30.63
C LEU A 68 -18.89 -20.14 30.66
#